data_5e03f1952a6fdf937e31ae9761566199
#
_entry.id   5e03f1952a6fdf937e31ae9761566199
#
_cell.length_a   1.000
_cell.length_b   1.000
_cell.length_c   1.000
_cell.angle_alpha   90.00
_cell.angle_beta   90.00
_cell.angle_gamma   90.00
#
_symmetry.space_group_name_H-M   'P 1'
#
loop_
_entity.id
_entity.type
_entity.pdbx_description
1 polymer ?
#
loop_
_entity_poly.entity_id
_entity_poly.type
_entity_poly.pdbx_seq_one_letter_code
_entity_poly.pdbx_strand_id
1 'polypeptide(L)'
;MRFFLLVITPIFFLINGSFADEHKTKFKDIKGYKKQFISMHYKKTNRIIEVKKSDGFPVFEGDTSIQVTVNREDAGCGHGNPEKLQINCDGKGNRSRQEISLGEMKLKNKEHIYEYAVYFDENYESLEKGAVVVIGQMHADNKAKGCHNCCHFWAQDTKYKGENYYTWVSKSAYSSDPVIIGKIDDLKGKWTHLKFHVLWKIDETGRFKIYRNNEVIADFKNTKTLADTCTGGYMKFGIYRHRTIGYWNSDWESLPDQRVYLDNIILRKPKKDEKFKK
;
A
#
# COMPACT_ATOMS: atom_id res chain seq x y z
N MET A 1 12.82 -15.71 -73.07
CA MET A 1 12.53 -14.79 -71.94
C MET A 1 11.60 -15.51 -70.95
N ARG A 2 12.12 -15.99 -69.84
CA ARG A 2 11.33 -16.66 -68.81
C ARG A 2 11.21 -15.70 -67.63
N PHE A 3 9.97 -15.26 -67.36
CA PHE A 3 9.64 -14.45 -66.18
C PHE A 3 9.50 -15.35 -64.97
N PHE A 4 10.36 -15.16 -63.96
CA PHE A 4 10.17 -15.75 -62.63
C PHE A 4 9.27 -14.81 -61.82
N LEU A 5 8.09 -15.31 -61.47
CA LEU A 5 7.21 -14.64 -60.52
C LEU A 5 7.65 -15.00 -59.09
N LEU A 6 8.18 -14.02 -58.35
CA LEU A 6 8.49 -14.14 -56.97
C LEU A 6 7.20 -13.95 -56.15
N VAL A 7 6.67 -15.04 -55.60
CA VAL A 7 5.54 -14.99 -54.66
C VAL A 7 6.13 -14.70 -53.27
N ILE A 8 5.93 -13.47 -52.79
CA ILE A 8 6.26 -13.08 -51.43
C ILE A 8 5.05 -13.43 -50.58
N THR A 9 5.16 -14.52 -49.81
CA THR A 9 4.17 -14.89 -48.78
C THR A 9 4.42 -14.03 -47.52
N PRO A 10 3.44 -13.23 -47.05
CA PRO A 10 3.61 -12.55 -45.78
C PRO A 10 3.53 -13.55 -44.62
N ILE A 11 4.61 -13.71 -43.90
CA ILE A 11 4.65 -14.44 -42.65
C ILE A 11 3.95 -13.55 -41.60
N PHE A 12 2.69 -13.84 -41.33
CA PHE A 12 2.01 -13.30 -40.15
C PHE A 12 2.60 -13.98 -38.90
N PHE A 13 3.49 -13.28 -38.21
CA PHE A 13 3.81 -13.61 -36.83
C PHE A 13 2.58 -13.34 -35.98
N LEU A 14 1.82 -14.39 -35.68
CA LEU A 14 0.87 -14.39 -34.59
C LEU A 14 1.67 -14.31 -33.29
N ILE A 15 1.85 -13.09 -32.80
CA ILE A 15 2.31 -12.86 -31.43
C ILE A 15 1.11 -13.17 -30.53
N ASN A 16 0.90 -14.46 -30.25
CA ASN A 16 0.08 -14.89 -29.14
C ASN A 16 0.86 -14.63 -27.83
N GLY A 17 1.06 -13.38 -27.49
CA GLY A 17 1.49 -12.97 -26.17
C GLY A 17 0.33 -13.14 -25.22
N SER A 18 0.35 -14.22 -24.46
CA SER A 18 -0.50 -14.40 -23.30
C SER A 18 -0.13 -13.34 -22.26
N PHE A 19 -0.84 -12.23 -22.27
CA PHE A 19 -0.66 -11.10 -21.33
C PHE A 19 -1.02 -11.45 -19.86
N ALA A 20 -1.30 -12.72 -19.54
CA ALA A 20 -1.72 -13.14 -18.21
C ALA A 20 -0.59 -13.56 -17.27
N ASP A 21 0.63 -13.79 -17.77
CA ASP A 21 1.73 -14.36 -16.97
C ASP A 21 2.85 -13.36 -16.59
N GLU A 22 2.88 -12.18 -17.16
CA GLU A 22 3.93 -11.16 -16.87
C GLU A 22 3.78 -10.44 -15.52
N HIS A 23 2.70 -10.66 -14.78
CA HIS A 23 2.42 -9.93 -13.55
C HIS A 23 2.94 -10.58 -12.27
N LYS A 24 3.70 -11.64 -12.36
CA LYS A 24 4.44 -12.20 -11.23
C LYS A 24 5.83 -11.58 -11.12
N THR A 25 5.90 -10.27 -11.11
CA THR A 25 7.16 -9.59 -10.79
C THR A 25 7.53 -9.94 -9.35
N LYS A 26 8.56 -10.75 -9.21
CA LYS A 26 9.16 -11.05 -7.91
C LYS A 26 9.94 -9.81 -7.50
N PHE A 27 9.33 -8.88 -6.80
CA PHE A 27 10.06 -7.79 -6.17
C PHE A 27 11.05 -8.38 -5.18
N LYS A 28 12.35 -8.18 -5.43
CA LYS A 28 13.43 -8.73 -4.60
C LYS A 28 13.39 -8.19 -3.17
N ASP A 29 12.79 -7.03 -2.98
CA ASP A 29 12.77 -6.28 -1.73
C ASP A 29 11.67 -6.68 -0.77
N ILE A 30 10.85 -7.70 -1.11
CA ILE A 30 9.86 -8.27 -0.21
C ILE A 30 10.41 -9.56 0.41
N LYS A 31 10.86 -9.47 1.67
CA LYS A 31 11.50 -10.59 2.38
C LYS A 31 10.56 -11.20 3.43
N GLY A 32 10.69 -12.49 3.67
CA GLY A 32 10.17 -13.14 4.89
C GLY A 32 8.83 -13.85 4.77
N TYR A 33 8.14 -13.84 3.63
CA TYR A 33 6.87 -14.55 3.48
C TYR A 33 6.86 -15.53 2.30
N LYS A 34 6.51 -16.81 2.55
CA LYS A 34 6.58 -17.89 1.54
C LYS A 34 5.50 -17.83 0.45
N LYS A 35 4.42 -17.07 0.66
CA LYS A 35 3.32 -16.91 -0.30
C LYS A 35 3.06 -15.42 -0.52
N GLN A 36 3.82 -14.83 -1.42
CA GLN A 36 3.59 -13.46 -1.87
C GLN A 36 2.47 -13.48 -2.90
N PHE A 37 1.30 -12.98 -2.53
CA PHE A 37 0.27 -12.60 -3.48
C PHE A 37 0.45 -11.12 -3.77
N ILE A 38 0.94 -10.83 -4.96
CA ILE A 38 0.88 -9.49 -5.51
C ILE A 38 -0.46 -9.41 -6.23
N SER A 39 -1.47 -8.88 -5.58
CA SER A 39 -2.69 -8.50 -6.27
C SER A 39 -2.58 -7.01 -6.57
N MET A 40 -2.27 -6.67 -7.80
CA MET A 40 -2.48 -5.31 -8.26
C MET A 40 -4.00 -5.12 -8.41
N HIS A 41 -4.57 -4.29 -7.56
CA HIS A 41 -5.92 -3.80 -7.82
C HIS A 41 -5.80 -2.88 -9.03
N TYR A 42 -6.25 -3.39 -10.19
CA TYR A 42 -6.31 -2.72 -11.49
C TYR A 42 -5.12 -2.91 -12.45
N LYS A 43 -5.48 -3.18 -13.68
CA LYS A 43 -4.63 -3.74 -14.75
C LYS A 43 -3.61 -2.79 -15.40
N LYS A 44 -3.31 -1.63 -14.86
CA LYS A 44 -2.25 -0.80 -15.42
C LYS A 44 -0.91 -1.17 -14.81
N THR A 45 -0.16 -1.96 -15.54
CA THR A 45 1.14 -2.54 -15.17
C THR A 45 2.24 -1.52 -14.91
N ASN A 46 2.10 -0.30 -15.43
CA ASN A 46 3.09 0.76 -15.31
C ASN A 46 2.94 1.65 -14.06
N ARG A 47 2.02 1.34 -13.15
CA ARG A 47 1.79 2.12 -11.93
C ARG A 47 2.56 1.60 -10.71
N ILE A 48 2.96 0.34 -10.76
CA ILE A 48 3.82 -0.28 -9.76
C ILE A 48 4.98 -0.92 -10.53
N ILE A 49 6.17 -0.36 -10.38
CA ILE A 49 7.36 -0.81 -11.10
C ILE A 49 8.55 -0.91 -10.17
N GLU A 50 9.45 -1.87 -10.43
CA GLU A 50 10.77 -1.88 -9.82
C GLU A 50 11.64 -0.82 -10.51
N VAL A 51 12.33 -0.01 -9.71
CA VAL A 51 13.25 1.02 -10.17
C VAL A 51 14.64 0.79 -9.57
N LYS A 52 15.70 1.31 -10.22
CA LYS A 52 17.08 1.06 -9.83
C LYS A 52 17.81 2.31 -9.38
N LYS A 53 18.70 2.14 -8.42
CA LYS A 53 19.59 3.18 -7.96
C LYS A 53 20.53 3.68 -9.08
N SER A 54 20.95 2.78 -9.96
CA SER A 54 21.78 3.12 -11.14
C SER A 54 21.10 4.11 -12.08
N ASP A 55 19.79 4.13 -12.10
CA ASP A 55 18.97 4.98 -12.97
C ASP A 55 18.56 6.31 -12.28
N GLY A 56 19.14 6.59 -11.09
CA GLY A 56 18.91 7.81 -10.32
C GLY A 56 17.68 7.78 -9.41
N PHE A 57 17.02 6.64 -9.27
CA PHE A 57 15.85 6.52 -8.39
C PHE A 57 16.25 6.36 -6.91
N PRO A 58 15.40 6.85 -5.97
CA PRO A 58 15.64 6.64 -4.54
C PRO A 58 15.54 5.15 -4.19
N VAL A 59 16.56 4.65 -3.48
CA VAL A 59 16.66 3.29 -2.96
C VAL A 59 17.12 3.34 -1.52
N PHE A 60 16.43 2.65 -0.61
CA PHE A 60 16.76 2.63 0.82
C PHE A 60 17.87 1.63 1.13
N GLU A 61 17.75 0.40 0.60
CA GLU A 61 18.71 -0.68 0.82
C GLU A 61 18.93 -1.47 -0.47
N GLY A 62 20.19 -1.77 -0.81
CA GLY A 62 20.54 -2.52 -2.03
C GLY A 62 20.51 -1.69 -3.30
N ASP A 63 19.96 -2.24 -4.39
CA ASP A 63 20.05 -1.68 -5.74
C ASP A 63 18.71 -1.26 -6.34
N THR A 64 17.60 -1.68 -5.74
CA THR A 64 16.25 -1.47 -6.27
C THR A 64 15.28 -1.02 -5.19
N SER A 65 14.22 -0.33 -5.61
CA SER A 65 13.02 -0.04 -4.81
C SER A 65 11.77 -0.20 -5.66
N ILE A 66 10.60 -0.05 -5.06
CA ILE A 66 9.32 -0.16 -5.73
C ILE A 66 8.70 1.24 -5.85
N GLN A 67 8.58 1.75 -7.08
CA GLN A 67 7.82 2.96 -7.33
C GLN A 67 6.33 2.62 -7.43
N VAL A 68 5.50 3.36 -6.72
CA VAL A 68 4.05 3.32 -6.82
C VAL A 68 3.53 4.69 -7.21
N THR A 69 2.73 4.75 -8.28
CA THR A 69 2.14 5.99 -8.78
C THR A 69 0.64 5.85 -8.88
N VAL A 70 -0.11 6.86 -8.48
CA VAL A 70 -1.55 7.00 -8.76
C VAL A 70 -1.76 8.38 -9.37
N ASN A 71 -2.17 8.39 -10.63
CA ASN A 71 -2.43 9.63 -11.35
C ASN A 71 -3.87 10.09 -11.13
N ARG A 72 -4.15 11.32 -11.54
CA ARG A 72 -5.49 11.91 -11.50
C ARG A 72 -6.52 11.03 -12.21
N GLU A 73 -6.20 10.57 -13.41
CA GLU A 73 -7.09 9.73 -14.22
C GLU A 73 -7.27 8.31 -13.68
N ASP A 74 -6.52 7.91 -12.65
CA ASP A 74 -6.74 6.63 -11.96
C ASP A 74 -7.88 6.69 -10.92
N ALA A 75 -8.50 7.84 -10.77
CA ALA A 75 -9.57 8.03 -9.80
C ALA A 75 -10.91 7.46 -10.27
N GLY A 76 -11.61 6.98 -9.34
CA GLY A 76 -12.84 6.22 -9.28
C GLY A 76 -13.90 6.29 -10.38
N CYS A 77 -14.72 5.29 -10.45
CA CYS A 77 -15.85 5.14 -11.36
C CYS A 77 -17.12 5.83 -10.88
N GLY A 78 -17.91 6.31 -11.82
CA GLY A 78 -19.35 6.39 -11.64
C GLY A 78 -19.93 7.74 -11.23
N HIS A 79 -19.19 8.83 -11.29
CA HIS A 79 -19.77 10.14 -11.03
C HIS A 79 -19.82 11.02 -12.27
N GLY A 80 -20.84 10.80 -13.11
CA GLY A 80 -21.32 11.81 -14.07
C GLY A 80 -20.53 12.02 -15.36
N ASN A 81 -19.34 11.49 -15.53
CA ASN A 81 -18.61 11.55 -16.78
C ASN A 81 -18.01 10.19 -17.16
N PRO A 82 -18.72 9.38 -17.95
CA PRO A 82 -18.28 8.05 -18.34
C PRO A 82 -17.00 8.02 -19.17
N GLU A 83 -16.64 9.10 -19.85
CA GLU A 83 -15.44 9.13 -20.69
C GLU A 83 -14.14 9.26 -19.88
N LYS A 84 -14.21 9.90 -18.72
CA LYS A 84 -13.05 10.10 -17.83
C LYS A 84 -12.79 8.94 -16.87
N LEU A 85 -13.67 7.95 -16.80
CA LEU A 85 -13.90 7.11 -15.64
C LEU A 85 -13.45 5.66 -15.74
N GLN A 86 -13.01 5.20 -16.92
CA GLN A 86 -13.03 3.76 -17.16
C GLN A 86 -11.74 3.02 -16.89
N ILE A 87 -10.68 3.68 -16.49
CA ILE A 87 -9.39 3.03 -16.63
C ILE A 87 -8.91 2.31 -15.36
N ASN A 88 -9.26 2.76 -14.17
CA ASN A 88 -8.76 2.15 -12.91
C ASN A 88 -9.71 2.32 -11.72
N CYS A 89 -10.96 2.04 -11.92
CA CYS A 89 -11.92 2.30 -10.90
C CYS A 89 -12.09 1.20 -9.85
N ASP A 90 -12.17 1.59 -8.60
CA ASP A 90 -12.46 0.72 -7.45
C ASP A 90 -13.97 0.55 -7.23
N GLY A 91 -14.77 0.46 -8.29
CA GLY A 91 -16.21 0.17 -8.21
C GLY A 91 -17.08 1.08 -7.32
N LYS A 92 -16.50 1.97 -6.56
CA LYS A 92 -17.14 2.83 -5.56
C LYS A 92 -16.74 4.29 -5.71
N GLY A 93 -16.76 4.84 -6.91
CA GLY A 93 -16.66 6.27 -7.26
C GLY A 93 -15.82 7.26 -6.43
N ASN A 94 -15.42 6.94 -5.24
CA ASN A 94 -14.71 7.83 -4.32
C ASN A 94 -13.34 7.29 -3.90
N ARG A 95 -12.74 6.42 -4.69
CA ARG A 95 -11.47 5.75 -4.38
C ARG A 95 -10.63 5.55 -5.62
N SER A 96 -9.32 5.57 -5.44
CA SER A 96 -8.37 5.04 -6.41
C SER A 96 -7.21 4.42 -5.69
N ARG A 97 -6.63 3.35 -6.27
CA ARG A 97 -5.54 2.66 -5.60
C ARG A 97 -4.61 1.92 -6.54
N GLN A 98 -3.35 1.87 -6.10
CA GLN A 98 -2.33 0.98 -6.62
C GLN A 98 -1.63 0.39 -5.40
N GLU A 99 -1.94 -0.86 -5.07
CA GLU A 99 -1.44 -1.53 -3.87
C GLU A 99 -0.89 -2.91 -4.17
N ILE A 100 0.18 -3.28 -3.49
CA ILE A 100 0.71 -4.63 -3.40
C ILE A 100 0.07 -5.28 -2.18
N SER A 101 -0.50 -6.47 -2.35
CA SER A 101 -1.06 -7.24 -1.24
C SER A 101 -0.20 -8.45 -0.93
N LEU A 102 0.21 -8.59 0.31
CA LEU A 102 0.85 -9.80 0.81
C LEU A 102 -0.21 -10.86 1.16
N GLY A 103 0.19 -12.14 1.20
CA GLY A 103 -0.73 -13.23 1.47
C GLY A 103 -1.39 -13.16 2.85
N GLU A 104 -2.55 -13.78 2.96
CA GLU A 104 -3.30 -13.90 4.21
C GLU A 104 -2.50 -14.64 5.29
N MET A 105 -2.61 -14.17 6.52
CA MET A 105 -1.97 -14.76 7.69
C MET A 105 -2.93 -14.88 8.86
N LYS A 106 -2.69 -15.88 9.70
CA LYS A 106 -3.38 -16.01 10.98
C LYS A 106 -2.77 -15.04 11.98
N LEU A 107 -3.60 -14.16 12.54
CA LEU A 107 -3.16 -13.13 13.50
C LEU A 107 -3.43 -13.53 14.94
N LYS A 108 -4.62 -14.05 15.26
CA LYS A 108 -5.06 -14.33 16.63
C LYS A 108 -4.02 -15.12 17.43
N ASN A 109 -3.60 -14.58 18.56
CA ASN A 109 -2.59 -15.13 19.47
C ASN A 109 -1.19 -15.31 18.80
N LYS A 110 -0.89 -14.51 17.80
CA LYS A 110 0.41 -14.52 17.12
C LYS A 110 1.11 -13.18 17.30
N GLU A 111 2.41 -13.23 17.23
CA GLU A 111 3.28 -12.07 17.28
C GLU A 111 3.99 -11.92 15.94
N HIS A 112 3.94 -10.71 15.38
CA HIS A 112 4.50 -10.39 14.06
C HIS A 112 5.25 -9.07 14.09
N ILE A 113 6.21 -8.96 13.18
CA ILE A 113 6.92 -7.74 12.85
C ILE A 113 6.65 -7.45 11.38
N TYR A 114 6.25 -6.21 11.10
CA TYR A 114 6.05 -5.64 9.78
C TYR A 114 6.97 -4.46 9.64
N GLU A 115 7.74 -4.44 8.57
CA GLU A 115 8.68 -3.36 8.31
C GLU A 115 8.53 -2.91 6.86
N TYR A 116 8.71 -1.63 6.61
CA TYR A 116 8.92 -1.07 5.29
C TYR A 116 9.54 0.32 5.40
N ALA A 117 10.29 0.70 4.38
CA ALA A 117 10.71 2.07 4.19
C ALA A 117 9.80 2.73 3.15
N VAL A 118 9.44 3.98 3.38
CA VAL A 118 8.68 4.83 2.46
C VAL A 118 9.44 6.11 2.18
N TYR A 119 9.43 6.51 0.91
CA TYR A 119 9.95 7.80 0.45
C TYR A 119 8.82 8.51 -0.29
N PHE A 120 8.40 9.64 0.20
CA PHE A 120 7.49 10.51 -0.50
C PHE A 120 8.27 11.29 -1.55
N ASP A 121 7.82 11.24 -2.80
CA ASP A 121 8.43 12.03 -3.89
C ASP A 121 8.54 13.51 -3.47
N GLU A 122 9.55 14.21 -3.94
CA GLU A 122 9.74 15.64 -3.60
C GLU A 122 8.54 16.49 -4.03
N ASN A 123 7.87 16.09 -5.12
CA ASN A 123 6.66 16.72 -5.63
C ASN A 123 5.36 16.07 -5.11
N TYR A 124 5.45 15.25 -4.05
CA TYR A 124 4.26 14.65 -3.47
C TYR A 124 3.34 15.72 -2.88
N GLU A 125 2.07 15.66 -3.24
CA GLU A 125 1.03 16.53 -2.70
C GLU A 125 0.02 15.70 -1.90
N SER A 126 -0.26 16.14 -0.67
CA SER A 126 -1.32 15.56 0.16
C SER A 126 -2.70 15.88 -0.40
N LEU A 127 -3.66 15.00 -0.13
CA LEU A 127 -5.04 15.26 -0.48
C LEU A 127 -5.72 16.19 0.54
N GLU A 128 -6.54 17.07 0.01
CA GLU A 128 -7.40 17.98 0.77
C GLU A 128 -8.86 17.46 0.81
N LYS A 129 -9.80 18.30 1.21
CA LYS A 129 -11.26 18.05 1.16
C LYS A 129 -11.69 16.81 1.93
N GLY A 130 -11.00 16.47 3.02
CA GLY A 130 -11.29 15.32 3.87
C GLY A 130 -10.91 13.96 3.29
N ALA A 131 -10.19 13.95 2.16
CA ALA A 131 -9.61 12.74 1.61
C ALA A 131 -8.38 12.31 2.41
N VAL A 132 -8.01 11.03 2.31
CA VAL A 132 -6.82 10.47 2.94
C VAL A 132 -6.08 9.56 1.97
N VAL A 133 -4.77 9.44 2.14
CA VAL A 133 -3.94 8.53 1.35
C VAL A 133 -3.34 7.47 2.25
N VAL A 134 -3.80 6.23 2.12
CA VAL A 134 -3.26 5.10 2.87
C VAL A 134 -2.06 4.53 2.11
N ILE A 135 -0.92 4.46 2.78
CA ILE A 135 0.34 3.93 2.22
C ILE A 135 0.58 2.49 2.68
N GLY A 136 0.26 2.18 3.93
CA GLY A 136 0.35 0.85 4.49
C GLY A 136 -0.89 0.51 5.30
N GLN A 137 -1.40 -0.71 5.13
CA GLN A 137 -2.56 -1.15 5.89
C GLN A 137 -2.50 -2.63 6.25
N MET A 138 -2.96 -2.96 7.46
CA MET A 138 -3.30 -4.34 7.80
C MET A 138 -4.79 -4.53 7.52
N HIS A 139 -5.10 -5.15 6.38
CA HIS A 139 -6.47 -5.48 6.00
C HIS A 139 -6.95 -6.68 6.79
N ALA A 140 -8.19 -6.65 7.26
CA ALA A 140 -8.79 -7.79 7.94
C ALA A 140 -9.14 -8.91 6.95
N ASP A 141 -9.06 -10.16 7.40
CA ASP A 141 -9.58 -11.28 6.65
C ASP A 141 -11.11 -11.32 6.74
N ASN A 142 -11.75 -10.80 5.70
CA ASN A 142 -13.22 -10.73 5.60
C ASN A 142 -13.92 -12.08 5.43
N LYS A 143 -13.15 -13.18 5.27
CA LYS A 143 -13.72 -14.53 5.17
C LYS A 143 -14.13 -15.08 6.53
N ALA A 144 -13.59 -14.52 7.62
CA ALA A 144 -14.03 -14.89 8.95
C ALA A 144 -15.42 -14.34 9.22
N LYS A 145 -16.41 -15.22 9.49
CA LYS A 145 -17.78 -14.86 9.82
C LYS A 145 -17.78 -13.85 10.99
N GLY A 146 -18.30 -12.66 10.76
CA GLY A 146 -18.37 -11.60 11.77
C GLY A 146 -17.18 -10.64 11.84
N CYS A 147 -16.11 -10.82 11.06
CA CYS A 147 -15.06 -9.82 10.94
C CYS A 147 -15.50 -8.72 9.97
N HIS A 148 -16.20 -7.71 10.49
CA HIS A 148 -16.76 -6.61 9.69
C HIS A 148 -15.81 -5.43 9.51
N ASN A 149 -14.68 -5.41 10.19
CA ASN A 149 -13.69 -4.36 10.02
C ASN A 149 -12.94 -4.55 8.70
N CYS A 150 -12.88 -3.51 7.87
CA CYS A 150 -12.06 -3.57 6.66
C CYS A 150 -10.58 -3.76 6.99
N CYS A 151 -10.14 -3.21 8.11
CA CYS A 151 -8.73 -3.08 8.41
C CYS A 151 -8.50 -3.06 9.92
N HIS A 152 -7.31 -3.51 10.35
CA HIS A 152 -6.89 -3.41 11.75
C HIS A 152 -6.17 -2.10 12.02
N PHE A 153 -5.37 -1.62 11.06
CA PHE A 153 -4.74 -0.30 11.13
C PHE A 153 -4.44 0.27 9.73
N TRP A 154 -4.23 1.58 9.68
CA TRP A 154 -3.72 2.31 8.51
C TRP A 154 -2.52 3.17 8.90
N ALA A 155 -1.51 3.18 8.04
CA ALA A 155 -0.51 4.23 7.98
C ALA A 155 -0.87 5.13 6.80
N GLN A 156 -1.23 6.38 7.06
CA GLN A 156 -1.91 7.24 6.09
C GLN A 156 -1.43 8.69 6.17
N ASP A 157 -1.41 9.35 5.00
CA ASP A 157 -1.35 10.80 4.90
C ASP A 157 -2.75 11.37 5.11
N THR A 158 -2.88 12.28 6.04
CA THR A 158 -4.16 12.93 6.38
C THR A 158 -3.94 14.30 7.00
N LYS A 159 -4.94 15.18 6.83
CA LYS A 159 -4.96 16.47 7.52
C LYS A 159 -5.31 16.29 9.00
N TYR A 160 -4.46 16.80 9.88
CA TYR A 160 -4.65 16.77 11.32
C TYR A 160 -4.25 18.12 11.91
N LYS A 161 -5.15 18.77 12.66
CA LYS A 161 -4.94 20.12 13.24
C LYS A 161 -4.48 21.16 12.22
N GLY A 162 -5.00 21.09 11.00
CA GLY A 162 -4.73 22.07 9.94
C GLY A 162 -3.54 21.77 9.03
N GLU A 163 -2.70 20.79 9.36
CA GLU A 163 -1.50 20.43 8.59
C GLU A 163 -1.57 18.97 8.11
N ASN A 164 -0.79 18.62 7.10
CA ASN A 164 -0.75 17.27 6.54
C ASN A 164 0.34 16.42 7.21
N TYR A 165 -0.08 15.31 7.81
CA TYR A 165 0.78 14.39 8.52
C TYR A 165 0.69 12.97 7.98
N TYR A 166 1.81 12.30 7.92
CA TYR A 166 1.84 10.86 7.88
C TYR A 166 1.55 10.34 9.29
N THR A 167 0.47 9.59 9.42
CA THR A 167 -0.03 9.12 10.72
C THR A 167 -0.29 7.63 10.69
N TRP A 168 -0.25 7.02 11.87
CA TRP A 168 -0.81 5.70 12.06
C TRP A 168 -2.12 5.81 12.85
N VAL A 169 -3.14 5.08 12.41
CA VAL A 169 -4.45 5.02 13.07
C VAL A 169 -4.91 3.57 13.25
N SER A 170 -5.37 3.26 14.44
CA SER A 170 -6.06 2.00 14.72
C SER A 170 -7.46 2.00 14.14
N LYS A 171 -7.87 0.88 13.58
CA LYS A 171 -9.26 0.62 13.19
C LYS A 171 -9.94 -0.39 14.12
N SER A 172 -9.20 -0.93 15.07
CA SER A 172 -9.68 -1.85 16.12
C SER A 172 -9.97 -1.13 17.44
N ALA A 173 -10.06 0.18 17.44
CA ALA A 173 -10.56 1.04 18.54
C ALA A 173 -9.72 1.08 19.83
N TYR A 174 -8.42 0.78 19.77
CA TYR A 174 -7.55 0.93 20.95
C TYR A 174 -6.77 2.27 21.00
N SER A 175 -7.02 3.15 20.03
CA SER A 175 -6.57 4.55 20.06
C SER A 175 -7.56 5.41 19.31
N SER A 176 -8.03 6.50 19.95
CA SER A 176 -8.87 7.53 19.33
C SER A 176 -8.03 8.52 18.53
N ASP A 177 -6.81 8.80 19.01
CA ASP A 177 -5.91 9.76 18.40
C ASP A 177 -4.91 9.08 17.47
N PRO A 178 -4.55 9.73 16.37
CA PRO A 178 -3.52 9.22 15.47
C PRO A 178 -2.13 9.32 16.12
N VAL A 179 -1.29 8.32 15.90
CA VAL A 179 0.15 8.45 16.17
C VAL A 179 0.78 9.22 15.03
N ILE A 180 1.41 10.34 15.35
CA ILE A 180 2.10 11.16 14.37
C ILE A 180 3.44 10.52 14.02
N ILE A 181 3.62 10.18 12.74
CA ILE A 181 4.89 9.68 12.21
C ILE A 181 5.77 10.87 11.79
N GLY A 182 5.20 11.86 11.13
CA GLY A 182 5.88 13.10 10.74
C GLY A 182 4.99 13.99 9.90
N LYS A 183 5.35 15.27 9.74
CA LYS A 183 4.72 16.15 8.74
C LYS A 183 5.11 15.68 7.35
N ILE A 184 4.19 15.68 6.39
CA ILE A 184 4.47 15.23 5.02
C ILE A 184 5.60 16.05 4.41
N ASP A 185 5.60 17.36 4.57
CA ASP A 185 6.64 18.23 4.01
C ASP A 185 8.05 17.94 4.56
N ASP A 186 8.16 17.52 5.81
CA ASP A 186 9.43 17.12 6.41
C ASP A 186 9.90 15.73 5.93
N LEU A 187 8.98 14.90 5.41
CA LEU A 187 9.24 13.53 4.95
C LEU A 187 9.52 13.45 3.45
N LYS A 188 9.12 14.44 2.65
CA LYS A 188 9.41 14.51 1.23
C LYS A 188 10.91 14.45 0.97
N GLY A 189 11.33 13.75 -0.06
CA GLY A 189 12.73 13.62 -0.42
C GLY A 189 13.59 12.81 0.56
N LYS A 190 12.98 12.13 1.54
CA LYS A 190 13.68 11.38 2.58
C LYS A 190 13.05 10.03 2.83
N TRP A 191 13.87 9.03 3.08
CA TRP A 191 13.41 7.74 3.53
C TRP A 191 12.95 7.77 4.98
N THR A 192 11.79 7.19 5.23
CA THR A 192 11.27 6.93 6.57
C THR A 192 11.06 5.43 6.74
N HIS A 193 11.83 4.81 7.62
CA HIS A 193 11.69 3.40 7.94
C HIS A 193 10.70 3.23 9.08
N LEU A 194 9.70 2.38 8.87
CA LEU A 194 8.67 2.03 9.85
C LEU A 194 8.77 0.56 10.22
N LYS A 195 8.65 0.30 11.52
CA LYS A 195 8.51 -1.06 12.05
C LYS A 195 7.33 -1.10 13.00
N PHE A 196 6.44 -2.05 12.77
CA PHE A 196 5.29 -2.36 13.62
C PHE A 196 5.51 -3.72 14.24
N HIS A 197 5.57 -3.77 15.57
CA HIS A 197 5.69 -5.00 16.34
C HIS A 197 4.39 -5.25 17.08
N VAL A 198 3.70 -6.33 16.77
CA VAL A 198 2.33 -6.58 17.22
C VAL A 198 2.17 -7.96 17.83
N LEU A 199 1.67 -8.02 19.06
CA LEU A 199 1.08 -9.21 19.66
C LEU A 199 -0.44 -9.13 19.48
N TRP A 200 -0.98 -9.93 18.56
CA TRP A 200 -2.37 -9.91 18.17
C TRP A 200 -3.25 -10.62 19.17
N LYS A 201 -4.10 -9.87 19.87
CA LYS A 201 -5.02 -10.36 20.88
C LYS A 201 -6.41 -9.74 20.72
N ILE A 202 -7.43 -10.53 21.06
CA ILE A 202 -8.83 -10.06 21.12
C ILE A 202 -9.19 -9.52 22.51
N ASP A 203 -8.29 -9.61 23.46
CA ASP A 203 -8.39 -9.13 24.84
C ASP A 203 -7.27 -8.11 25.14
N GLU A 204 -7.27 -7.59 26.37
CA GLU A 204 -6.33 -6.56 26.81
C GLU A 204 -4.91 -7.11 27.09
N THR A 205 -4.57 -8.32 26.69
CA THR A 205 -3.21 -8.87 26.81
C THR A 205 -2.36 -8.63 25.55
N GLY A 206 -2.89 -7.90 24.58
CA GLY A 206 -2.18 -7.53 23.36
C GLY A 206 -1.20 -6.38 23.56
N ARG A 207 -0.36 -6.19 22.56
CA ARG A 207 0.61 -5.09 22.52
C ARG A 207 0.86 -4.66 21.10
N PHE A 208 0.95 -3.35 20.88
CA PHE A 208 1.30 -2.76 19.58
C PHE A 208 2.37 -1.71 19.77
N LYS A 209 3.52 -1.90 19.13
CA LYS A 209 4.66 -0.99 19.21
C LYS A 209 5.03 -0.47 17.84
N ILE A 210 5.23 0.83 17.74
CA ILE A 210 5.56 1.51 16.48
C ILE A 210 6.94 2.14 16.61
N TYR A 211 7.76 1.92 15.59
CA TYR A 211 9.07 2.54 15.48
C TYR A 211 9.15 3.35 14.19
N ARG A 212 9.82 4.48 14.26
CA ARG A 212 10.25 5.29 13.13
C ARG A 212 11.77 5.42 13.18
N ASN A 213 12.47 5.01 12.13
CA ASN A 213 13.93 5.07 12.03
C ASN A 213 14.61 4.44 13.28
N ASN A 214 14.09 3.29 13.72
CA ASN A 214 14.48 2.53 14.92
C ASN A 214 14.13 3.18 16.29
N GLU A 215 13.59 4.38 16.32
CA GLU A 215 13.10 5.01 17.53
C GLU A 215 11.65 4.61 17.82
N VAL A 216 11.33 4.33 19.08
CA VAL A 216 9.96 4.02 19.50
C VAL A 216 9.15 5.31 19.53
N ILE A 217 8.11 5.39 18.71
CA ILE A 217 7.18 6.52 18.69
C ILE A 217 5.84 6.23 19.36
N ALA A 218 5.49 4.94 19.56
CA ALA A 218 4.34 4.53 20.34
C ALA A 218 4.53 3.12 20.88
N ASP A 219 3.97 2.84 22.08
CA ASP A 219 3.97 1.52 22.72
C ASP A 219 2.64 1.34 23.50
N PHE A 220 1.66 0.74 22.84
CA PHE A 220 0.36 0.41 23.41
C PHE A 220 0.46 -0.96 24.10
N LYS A 221 0.47 -0.96 25.41
CA LYS A 221 0.51 -2.15 26.26
C LYS A 221 -0.88 -2.47 26.77
N ASN A 222 -1.13 -3.75 27.10
CA ASN A 222 -2.38 -4.20 27.68
C ASN A 222 -3.58 -3.69 26.89
N THR A 223 -3.57 -3.97 25.57
CA THR A 223 -4.57 -3.44 24.65
C THR A 223 -5.06 -4.51 23.70
N LYS A 224 -6.32 -4.42 23.35
CA LYS A 224 -6.94 -5.25 22.34
C LYS A 224 -6.44 -4.83 20.95
N THR A 225 -5.66 -5.69 20.30
CA THR A 225 -5.04 -5.40 19.00
C THR A 225 -5.78 -6.01 17.81
N LEU A 226 -6.74 -6.90 18.07
CA LEU A 226 -7.55 -7.60 17.09
C LEU A 226 -9.02 -7.51 17.48
N ALA A 227 -9.91 -7.21 16.54
CA ALA A 227 -11.34 -7.24 16.80
C ALA A 227 -11.81 -8.67 17.13
N ASP A 228 -12.83 -8.82 18.00
CA ASP A 228 -13.24 -10.10 18.60
C ASP A 228 -13.51 -11.22 17.59
N THR A 229 -14.10 -10.86 16.49
CA THR A 229 -14.52 -11.81 15.45
C THR A 229 -13.47 -12.02 14.37
N CYS A 230 -12.35 -11.27 14.39
CA CYS A 230 -11.31 -11.36 13.40
C CYS A 230 -10.23 -12.36 13.82
N THR A 231 -9.78 -13.20 12.91
CA THR A 231 -8.76 -14.22 13.17
C THR A 231 -7.51 -14.05 12.31
N GLY A 232 -7.62 -13.32 11.22
CA GLY A 232 -6.57 -13.15 10.22
C GLY A 232 -6.55 -11.78 9.59
N GLY A 233 -5.59 -11.59 8.71
CA GLY A 233 -5.42 -10.38 7.93
C GLY A 233 -4.27 -10.50 6.94
N TYR A 234 -4.05 -9.44 6.17
CA TYR A 234 -2.94 -9.33 5.23
C TYR A 234 -2.50 -7.89 5.08
N MET A 235 -1.20 -7.70 4.90
CA MET A 235 -0.64 -6.38 4.67
C MET A 235 -0.83 -5.95 3.21
N LYS A 236 -1.09 -4.66 3.04
CA LYS A 236 -1.03 -3.97 1.76
C LYS A 236 -0.14 -2.74 1.87
N PHE A 237 0.55 -2.47 0.77
CA PHE A 237 1.43 -1.32 0.62
C PHE A 237 1.20 -0.66 -0.72
N GLY A 238 1.35 0.65 -0.79
CA GLY A 238 1.16 1.40 -2.01
C GLY A 238 0.45 2.71 -1.77
N ILE A 239 -0.37 3.14 -2.74
CA ILE A 239 -1.19 4.35 -2.62
C ILE A 239 -2.66 3.93 -2.72
N TYR A 240 -3.42 4.18 -1.66
CA TYR A 240 -4.87 4.06 -1.66
C TYR A 240 -5.50 5.39 -1.26
N ARG A 241 -6.03 6.11 -2.24
CA ARG A 241 -6.82 7.32 -2.04
C ARG A 241 -8.21 6.95 -1.58
N HIS A 242 -8.63 7.49 -0.45
CA HIS A 242 -9.94 7.25 0.14
C HIS A 242 -10.69 8.56 0.37
N ARG A 243 -12.01 8.55 0.17
CA ARG A 243 -12.89 9.73 0.32
C ARG A 243 -12.58 10.86 -0.65
N THR A 244 -12.27 10.56 -1.89
CA THR A 244 -11.99 11.58 -2.93
C THR A 244 -13.24 12.26 -3.48
N ILE A 245 -14.41 12.01 -2.89
CA ILE A 245 -15.70 12.55 -3.35
C ILE A 245 -15.72 14.08 -3.43
N GLY A 246 -15.00 14.77 -2.54
CA GLY A 246 -14.91 16.22 -2.55
C GLY A 246 -14.26 16.78 -3.82
N TYR A 247 -13.33 16.05 -4.42
CA TYR A 247 -12.73 16.41 -5.69
C TYR A 247 -13.69 16.17 -6.86
N TRP A 248 -14.44 15.09 -6.82
CA TRP A 248 -15.40 14.75 -7.86
C TRP A 248 -16.51 15.80 -8.03
N ASN A 249 -16.99 16.30 -6.91
CA ASN A 249 -18.14 17.18 -6.90
C ASN A 249 -17.80 18.63 -7.21
N SER A 250 -16.55 19.05 -7.07
CA SER A 250 -16.22 20.48 -7.15
C SER A 250 -14.95 20.82 -7.92
N ASP A 251 -13.97 19.95 -8.00
CA ASP A 251 -12.65 20.31 -8.50
C ASP A 251 -11.80 19.09 -8.81
N TRP A 252 -12.29 18.32 -9.76
CA TRP A 252 -11.60 17.12 -10.23
C TRP A 252 -10.16 17.40 -10.71
N GLU A 253 -9.97 18.53 -11.37
CA GLU A 253 -8.69 18.86 -11.98
C GLU A 253 -7.60 19.21 -10.98
N SER A 254 -7.97 19.53 -9.74
CA SER A 254 -7.03 19.74 -8.65
C SER A 254 -6.58 18.45 -7.95
N LEU A 255 -7.12 17.27 -8.32
CA LEU A 255 -6.64 16.00 -7.76
C LEU A 255 -5.20 15.73 -8.24
N PRO A 256 -4.19 15.74 -7.36
CA PRO A 256 -2.80 15.63 -7.78
C PRO A 256 -2.45 14.22 -8.24
N ASP A 257 -1.41 14.12 -9.05
CA ASP A 257 -0.69 12.87 -9.23
C ASP A 257 0.15 12.60 -7.98
N GLN A 258 0.19 11.35 -7.53
CA GLN A 258 0.95 10.99 -6.35
C GLN A 258 1.92 9.86 -6.63
N ARG A 259 3.12 9.98 -6.06
CA ARG A 259 4.17 8.97 -6.16
C ARG A 259 4.83 8.76 -4.83
N VAL A 260 5.03 7.49 -4.50
CA VAL A 260 5.88 7.07 -3.37
C VAL A 260 6.81 5.97 -3.84
N TYR A 261 7.92 5.81 -3.12
CA TYR A 261 8.79 4.65 -3.28
C TYR A 261 8.73 3.83 -1.99
N LEU A 262 8.72 2.52 -2.16
CA LEU A 262 8.68 1.54 -1.07
C LEU A 262 9.88 0.62 -1.18
N ASP A 263 10.45 0.30 -0.04
CA ASP A 263 11.63 -0.56 0.02
C ASP A 263 11.66 -1.33 1.35
N ASN A 264 12.52 -2.33 1.43
CA ASN A 264 12.74 -3.13 2.64
C ASN A 264 11.44 -3.64 3.29
N ILE A 265 10.51 -4.13 2.45
CA ILE A 265 9.23 -4.66 2.90
C ILE A 265 9.45 -6.03 3.54
N ILE A 266 9.29 -6.12 4.85
CA ILE A 266 9.54 -7.32 5.64
C ILE A 266 8.29 -7.69 6.43
N LEU A 267 7.93 -8.96 6.34
CA LEU A 267 6.89 -9.57 7.17
C LEU A 267 7.46 -10.84 7.79
N ARG A 268 7.58 -10.86 9.11
CA ARG A 268 8.20 -11.97 9.83
C ARG A 268 7.66 -12.18 11.24
N LYS A 269 7.94 -13.31 11.81
CA LYS A 269 7.83 -13.51 13.24
C LYS A 269 9.03 -12.87 13.96
N PRO A 270 8.87 -12.37 15.20
CA PRO A 270 10.00 -11.91 15.99
C PRO A 270 10.96 -13.07 16.30
N LYS A 271 12.25 -12.78 16.38
CA LYS A 271 13.26 -13.68 16.93
C LYS A 271 12.99 -13.87 18.43
N LYS A 272 13.64 -14.86 19.06
CA LYS A 272 13.41 -15.18 20.48
C LYS A 272 13.67 -14.00 21.43
N ASP A 273 14.72 -13.27 21.16
CA ASP A 273 15.16 -12.07 21.90
C ASP A 273 14.36 -10.80 21.59
N GLU A 274 13.67 -10.77 20.45
CA GLU A 274 12.82 -9.65 20.07
C GLU A 274 11.41 -9.73 20.66
N LYS A 275 10.95 -10.91 21.07
CA LYS A 275 9.58 -11.12 21.59
C LYS A 275 9.26 -10.20 22.77
N PHE A 276 8.01 -9.74 22.79
CA PHE A 276 7.55 -9.04 23.99
C PHE A 276 7.73 -9.92 25.23
N LYS A 277 8.38 -9.35 26.24
CA LYS A 277 8.48 -9.99 27.55
C LYS A 277 7.08 -10.06 28.16
N LYS A 278 6.76 -11.22 28.69
CA LYS A 278 5.49 -11.48 29.42
C LYS A 278 5.42 -10.63 30.67
#